data_a5cd09f7c617bde71169a0b7630bbc5b
#
_entry.id   a5cd09f7c617bde71169a0b7630bbc5b
#
_cell.length_a   1.000
_cell.length_b   1.000
_cell.length_c   1.000
_cell.angle_alpha   90.00
_cell.angle_beta   90.00
_cell.angle_gamma   90.00
#
_symmetry.space_group_name_H-M   'P 1'
#
loop_
_entity.id
_entity.type
_entity.pdbx_description
1 polymer ?
#
loop_
_entity_poly.entity_id
_entity_poly.type
_entity_poly.pdbx_seq_one_letter_code
_entity_poly.pdbx_strand_id
1 'polypeptide(L)'
;MIWAYRILFLPVFILSIPYILWHAKRRGGYKKDFHHKFGNVPYREPSSSQSKRIWIQAVSVGEIRAIKPLIEALSAKPEVELVLTTTTSTGYKIAHETYENHVAGIYYFPLDFVPFTKKAWRRIRPDFCLLMEGELWPEHIHQAKRNKVPIALINARLSDSTYRLYQRLGGLTRSIFKSLDLILASSDSNATRFLDLGTRQENTKPVGNIKCDVPAPPPLGDGEAIALRKELGLPAASDKNQTLILCGASTWKGEERSLITICEALQKNGIDLRLIITPRHVERRKDIEAELQNTSLKYHIRSRGSATEDVQIVIADTTGELTKFIQLSDLVFVGRSLPPHTGGQTPIEAGMLGKPTLFGPGMANFRDIARSLLNADIATQVEDEEALRITVEELCADPEKRQAKGRNAQAWLVANQGATQRTLEAIQKFM
;
A
#
# COMPACT_ATOMS: atom_id res chain seq x y z
N MET A 1 31.45 -7.39 -6.11
CA MET A 1 30.00 -7.28 -6.25
C MET A 1 29.52 -5.82 -6.20
N ILE A 2 29.73 -5.07 -5.12
CA ILE A 2 29.31 -3.64 -5.06
C ILE A 2 29.91 -2.79 -6.19
N TRP A 3 31.12 -3.10 -6.66
CA TRP A 3 31.75 -2.43 -7.79
C TRP A 3 30.98 -2.66 -9.11
N ALA A 4 30.50 -3.87 -9.36
CA ALA A 4 29.64 -4.14 -10.54
C ALA A 4 28.35 -3.31 -10.49
N TYR A 5 27.71 -3.24 -9.32
CA TYR A 5 26.54 -2.38 -9.13
C TYR A 5 26.87 -0.91 -9.42
N ARG A 6 27.97 -0.38 -8.86
CA ARG A 6 28.38 1.01 -9.05
C ARG A 6 28.66 1.36 -10.52
N ILE A 7 29.29 0.44 -11.25
CA ILE A 7 29.58 0.61 -12.68
C ILE A 7 28.28 0.63 -13.49
N LEU A 8 27.35 -0.30 -13.20
CA LEU A 8 26.08 -0.40 -13.92
C LEU A 8 25.07 0.70 -13.52
N PHE A 9 25.11 1.15 -12.27
CA PHE A 9 24.18 2.16 -11.77
C PHE A 9 24.31 3.49 -12.52
N LEU A 10 25.52 3.96 -12.75
CA LEU A 10 25.75 5.29 -13.33
C LEU A 10 25.16 5.45 -14.74
N PRO A 11 25.42 4.55 -15.72
CA PRO A 11 24.77 4.64 -17.03
C PRO A 11 23.24 4.54 -16.96
N VAL A 12 22.70 3.61 -16.16
CA VAL A 12 21.25 3.44 -16.00
C VAL A 12 20.64 4.70 -15.40
N PHE A 13 21.28 5.27 -14.39
CA PHE A 13 20.81 6.50 -13.77
C PHE A 13 20.80 7.67 -14.76
N ILE A 14 21.90 7.89 -15.52
CA ILE A 14 21.97 8.95 -16.53
C ILE A 14 20.87 8.79 -17.58
N LEU A 15 20.68 7.59 -18.11
CA LEU A 15 19.62 7.29 -19.07
C LEU A 15 18.20 7.48 -18.51
N SER A 16 18.03 7.30 -17.21
CA SER A 16 16.73 7.48 -16.54
C SER A 16 16.40 8.94 -16.20
N ILE A 17 17.38 9.86 -16.19
CA ILE A 17 17.19 11.27 -15.83
C ILE A 17 16.03 11.94 -16.62
N PRO A 18 15.93 11.84 -17.96
CA PRO A 18 14.83 12.47 -18.70
C PRO A 18 13.47 11.97 -18.26
N TYR A 19 13.35 10.67 -18.04
CA TYR A 19 12.11 10.06 -17.54
C TYR A 19 11.77 10.52 -16.12
N ILE A 20 12.76 10.56 -15.23
CA ILE A 20 12.60 11.02 -13.85
C ILE A 20 12.13 12.48 -13.81
N LEU A 21 12.76 13.35 -14.59
CA LEU A 21 12.42 14.78 -14.67
C LEU A 21 11.02 14.99 -15.27
N TRP A 22 10.68 14.28 -16.33
CA TRP A 22 9.35 14.34 -16.94
C TRP A 22 8.26 13.89 -15.95
N HIS A 23 8.51 12.78 -15.26
CA HIS A 23 7.57 12.23 -14.29
C HIS A 23 7.42 13.11 -13.05
N ALA A 24 8.53 13.69 -12.57
CA ALA A 24 8.53 14.66 -11.48
C ALA A 24 7.73 15.91 -11.85
N LYS A 25 7.94 16.45 -13.07
CA LYS A 25 7.18 17.62 -13.56
C LYS A 25 5.68 17.34 -13.65
N ARG A 26 5.30 16.17 -14.17
CA ARG A 26 3.88 15.78 -14.34
C ARG A 26 3.14 15.58 -13.01
N ARG A 27 3.81 15.16 -11.95
CA ARG A 27 3.24 14.93 -10.60
C ARG A 27 3.43 16.08 -9.61
N GLY A 28 3.64 17.30 -10.09
CA GLY A 28 3.79 18.49 -9.24
C GLY A 28 5.19 18.70 -8.66
N GLY A 29 6.15 17.84 -9.00
CA GLY A 29 7.57 17.98 -8.71
C GLY A 29 7.95 17.89 -7.22
N TYR A 30 9.26 17.86 -6.99
CA TYR A 30 9.85 17.98 -5.64
C TYR A 30 10.17 19.47 -5.42
N LYS A 31 9.21 20.24 -4.88
CA LYS A 31 9.36 21.69 -4.72
C LYS A 31 10.20 22.07 -3.50
N LYS A 32 10.22 21.22 -2.45
CA LYS A 32 10.88 21.49 -1.19
C LYS A 32 11.87 20.35 -0.88
N ASP A 33 13.04 20.69 -0.33
CA ASP A 33 14.02 19.76 0.23
C ASP A 33 14.57 18.70 -0.73
N PHE A 34 14.47 18.92 -2.05
CA PHE A 34 14.96 17.97 -3.06
C PHE A 34 16.45 17.67 -2.92
N HIS A 35 17.23 18.60 -2.34
CA HIS A 35 18.65 18.43 -2.07
C HIS A 35 18.97 17.26 -1.12
N HIS A 36 17.99 16.80 -0.33
CA HIS A 36 18.14 15.58 0.49
C HIS A 36 18.49 14.35 -0.36
N LYS A 37 17.96 14.24 -1.59
CA LYS A 37 18.27 13.14 -2.51
C LYS A 37 19.76 13.06 -2.89
N PHE A 38 20.49 14.18 -2.75
CA PHE A 38 21.93 14.24 -2.91
C PHE A 38 22.72 14.10 -1.60
N GLY A 39 22.05 13.57 -0.57
CA GLY A 39 22.65 13.37 0.75
C GLY A 39 22.83 14.66 1.57
N ASN A 40 22.25 15.79 1.12
CA ASN A 40 22.31 17.09 1.81
C ASN A 40 21.22 17.18 2.91
N VAL A 41 21.14 16.18 3.77
CA VAL A 41 20.29 16.23 4.97
C VAL A 41 20.98 17.03 6.07
N PRO A 42 20.27 17.60 7.07
CA PRO A 42 20.88 18.24 8.23
C PRO A 42 21.90 17.32 8.93
N TYR A 43 23.00 17.91 9.40
CA TYR A 43 23.98 17.18 10.20
C TYR A 43 23.41 16.91 11.60
N ARG A 44 23.67 15.73 12.09
CA ARG A 44 23.31 15.32 13.45
C ARG A 44 24.57 14.93 14.23
N GLU A 45 24.62 15.39 15.46
CA GLU A 45 25.65 14.92 16.37
C GLU A 45 25.54 13.41 16.60
N PRO A 46 26.62 12.71 16.99
CA PRO A 46 26.54 11.32 17.39
C PRO A 46 25.46 11.14 18.47
N SER A 47 24.80 9.99 18.46
CA SER A 47 23.90 9.61 19.54
C SER A 47 24.64 9.60 20.86
N SER A 48 23.99 9.98 21.95
CA SER A 48 24.58 9.81 23.28
C SER A 48 24.72 8.32 23.61
N SER A 49 25.52 7.99 24.60
CA SER A 49 25.64 6.60 25.09
C SER A 49 24.30 6.06 25.64
N GLN A 50 23.36 6.94 25.93
CA GLN A 50 22.05 6.63 26.48
C GLN A 50 20.93 6.63 25.43
N SER A 51 21.21 7.01 24.17
CA SER A 51 20.21 7.03 23.11
C SER A 51 20.69 6.29 21.86
N LYS A 52 19.75 5.71 21.12
CA LYS A 52 19.99 5.02 19.85
C LYS A 52 19.22 5.70 18.73
N ARG A 53 19.91 6.05 17.67
CA ARG A 53 19.26 6.63 16.47
C ARG A 53 18.89 5.53 15.48
N ILE A 54 17.61 5.41 15.22
CA ILE A 54 17.07 4.44 14.26
C ILE A 54 16.69 5.20 12.99
N TRP A 55 17.28 4.80 11.87
CA TRP A 55 16.92 5.34 10.55
C TRP A 55 15.93 4.42 9.86
N ILE A 56 14.70 4.88 9.66
CA ILE A 56 13.62 4.14 9.00
C ILE A 56 13.44 4.66 7.58
N GLN A 57 13.41 3.76 6.60
CA GLN A 57 13.10 4.04 5.20
C GLN A 57 11.74 3.44 4.83
N ALA A 58 10.79 4.28 4.42
CA ALA A 58 9.50 3.88 3.89
C ALA A 58 9.22 4.65 2.58
N VAL A 59 8.99 3.93 1.48
CA VAL A 59 9.01 4.52 0.13
C VAL A 59 7.70 5.20 -0.23
N SER A 60 6.60 4.55 0.07
CA SER A 60 5.28 4.93 -0.43
C SER A 60 4.33 5.43 0.66
N VAL A 61 3.25 6.09 0.25
CA VAL A 61 2.17 6.50 1.15
C VAL A 61 1.62 5.33 1.97
N GLY A 62 1.47 4.16 1.32
CA GLY A 62 0.97 2.96 1.99
C GLY A 62 1.92 2.45 3.07
N GLU A 63 3.23 2.53 2.84
CA GLU A 63 4.25 2.16 3.82
C GLU A 63 4.31 3.18 4.96
N ILE A 64 4.30 4.49 4.63
CA ILE A 64 4.26 5.57 5.63
C ILE A 64 3.07 5.40 6.60
N ARG A 65 1.90 5.05 6.10
CA ARG A 65 0.74 4.77 6.95
C ARG A 65 0.89 3.47 7.75
N ALA A 66 1.45 2.44 7.12
CA ALA A 66 1.61 1.12 7.74
C ALA A 66 2.56 1.10 8.94
N ILE A 67 3.59 1.95 8.94
CA ILE A 67 4.57 2.03 10.04
C ILE A 67 4.08 2.84 11.24
N LYS A 68 2.88 3.41 11.21
CA LYS A 68 2.38 4.27 12.28
C LYS A 68 2.48 3.62 13.67
N PRO A 69 1.95 2.40 13.90
CA PRO A 69 2.06 1.74 15.21
C PRO A 69 3.52 1.51 15.64
N LEU A 70 4.41 1.23 14.69
CA LEU A 70 5.83 1.03 14.98
C LEU A 70 6.52 2.33 15.38
N ILE A 71 6.27 3.44 14.67
CA ILE A 71 6.83 4.75 15.00
C ILE A 71 6.32 5.22 16.37
N GLU A 72 5.02 5.10 16.66
CA GLU A 72 4.44 5.48 17.95
C GLU A 72 5.06 4.69 19.10
N ALA A 73 5.21 3.37 18.95
CA ALA A 73 5.82 2.53 19.97
C ALA A 73 7.33 2.81 20.17
N LEU A 74 8.07 3.14 19.11
CA LEU A 74 9.49 3.46 19.21
C LEU A 74 9.70 4.87 19.74
N SER A 75 8.92 5.86 19.32
CA SER A 75 9.04 7.25 19.79
C SER A 75 8.62 7.44 21.25
N ALA A 76 7.86 6.51 21.81
CA ALA A 76 7.52 6.50 23.23
C ALA A 76 8.71 6.11 24.13
N LYS A 77 9.81 5.59 23.57
CA LYS A 77 11.01 5.21 24.29
C LYS A 77 12.00 6.38 24.35
N PRO A 78 12.32 6.92 25.53
CA PRO A 78 13.18 8.11 25.65
C PRO A 78 14.62 7.85 25.14
N GLU A 79 15.06 6.60 25.11
CA GLU A 79 16.35 6.20 24.58
C GLU A 79 16.39 6.05 23.06
N VAL A 80 15.28 6.31 22.34
CA VAL A 80 15.20 6.14 20.89
C VAL A 80 15.02 7.48 20.18
N GLU A 81 15.90 7.80 19.26
CA GLU A 81 15.77 8.92 18.32
C GLU A 81 15.43 8.37 16.92
N LEU A 82 14.31 8.79 16.34
CA LEU A 82 13.88 8.32 15.02
C LEU A 82 14.24 9.31 13.91
N VAL A 83 14.77 8.81 12.81
CA VAL A 83 14.90 9.54 11.55
C VAL A 83 14.11 8.78 10.48
N LEU A 84 13.16 9.46 9.85
CA LEU A 84 12.33 8.88 8.80
C LEU A 84 12.75 9.40 7.43
N THR A 85 12.87 8.51 6.46
CA THR A 85 13.06 8.89 5.07
C THR A 85 12.03 8.26 4.15
N THR A 86 11.72 8.97 3.06
CA THR A 86 10.79 8.50 2.04
C THR A 86 11.26 8.88 0.64
N THR A 87 10.78 8.18 -0.38
CA THR A 87 11.23 8.40 -1.76
C THR A 87 10.30 9.33 -2.53
N THR A 88 9.00 9.32 -2.26
CA THR A 88 7.99 10.05 -3.02
C THR A 88 7.61 11.39 -2.39
N SER A 89 7.26 12.40 -3.21
CA SER A 89 6.83 13.71 -2.72
C SER A 89 5.52 13.64 -1.90
N THR A 90 4.60 12.77 -2.32
CA THR A 90 3.35 12.54 -1.57
C THR A 90 3.62 11.86 -0.23
N GLY A 91 4.52 10.85 -0.19
CA GLY A 91 4.96 10.22 1.05
C GLY A 91 5.65 11.20 1.99
N TYR A 92 6.47 12.11 1.45
CA TYR A 92 7.14 13.16 2.22
C TYR A 92 6.15 14.11 2.90
N LYS A 93 5.13 14.56 2.15
CA LYS A 93 4.05 15.40 2.69
C LYS A 93 3.31 14.70 3.83
N ILE A 94 2.86 13.46 3.60
CA ILE A 94 2.12 12.68 4.61
C ILE A 94 2.99 12.36 5.83
N ALA A 95 4.28 12.07 5.62
CA ALA A 95 5.20 11.83 6.73
C ALA A 95 5.31 13.06 7.65
N HIS A 96 5.41 14.28 7.08
CA HIS A 96 5.41 15.52 7.86
C HIS A 96 4.07 15.72 8.59
N GLU A 97 2.95 15.59 7.89
CA GLU A 97 1.62 15.74 8.49
C GLU A 97 1.37 14.77 9.65
N THR A 98 1.98 13.56 9.59
CA THR A 98 1.68 12.49 10.56
C THR A 98 2.72 12.37 11.67
N TYR A 99 4.02 12.61 11.39
CA TYR A 99 5.11 12.21 12.29
C TYR A 99 6.05 13.34 12.72
N GLU A 100 5.78 14.60 12.37
CA GLU A 100 6.67 15.71 12.71
C GLU A 100 7.02 15.77 14.22
N ASN A 101 6.06 15.42 15.08
CA ASN A 101 6.23 15.39 16.53
C ASN A 101 6.76 14.05 17.09
N HIS A 102 6.93 13.02 16.26
CA HIS A 102 7.35 11.67 16.68
C HIS A 102 8.79 11.35 16.27
N VAL A 103 9.34 12.10 15.32
CA VAL A 103 10.65 11.81 14.76
C VAL A 103 11.55 13.05 14.80
N ALA A 104 12.81 12.84 15.00
CA ALA A 104 13.80 13.91 15.03
C ALA A 104 14.03 14.58 13.67
N GLY A 105 13.68 13.89 12.56
CA GLY A 105 13.73 14.48 11.22
C GLY A 105 13.12 13.60 10.15
N ILE A 106 12.59 14.28 9.12
CA ILE A 106 11.96 13.67 7.95
C ILE A 106 12.69 14.15 6.71
N TYR A 107 13.22 13.23 5.89
CA TYR A 107 14.01 13.57 4.72
C TYR A 107 13.59 12.74 3.51
N TYR A 108 13.98 13.22 2.31
CA TYR A 108 13.98 12.31 1.15
C TYR A 108 15.14 11.34 1.26
N PHE A 109 14.85 10.07 0.98
CA PHE A 109 15.88 9.03 0.90
C PHE A 109 16.90 9.39 -0.19
N PRO A 110 18.21 9.30 0.11
CA PRO A 110 19.25 9.62 -0.85
C PRO A 110 19.21 8.65 -2.02
N LEU A 111 19.55 9.14 -3.21
CA LEU A 111 19.78 8.26 -4.34
C LEU A 111 20.88 7.25 -4.00
N ASP A 112 20.68 5.99 -4.38
CA ASP A 112 21.59 4.89 -4.00
C ASP A 112 22.92 4.92 -4.79
N PHE A 113 23.54 6.09 -4.77
CA PHE A 113 24.82 6.39 -5.41
C PHE A 113 25.85 6.80 -4.36
N VAL A 114 27.08 6.27 -4.50
CA VAL A 114 28.17 6.36 -3.50
C VAL A 114 28.32 7.73 -2.83
N PRO A 115 28.48 8.86 -3.57
CA PRO A 115 28.72 10.16 -2.92
C PRO A 115 27.53 10.63 -2.09
N PHE A 116 26.30 10.35 -2.56
CA PHE A 116 25.08 10.81 -1.91
C PHE A 116 24.76 9.96 -0.69
N THR A 117 24.80 8.64 -0.84
CA THR A 117 24.57 7.70 0.27
C THR A 117 25.61 7.89 1.38
N LYS A 118 26.91 7.94 1.01
CA LYS A 118 28.00 8.17 1.97
C LYS A 118 27.82 9.50 2.72
N LYS A 119 27.38 10.55 2.04
CA LYS A 119 27.14 11.86 2.64
C LYS A 119 25.98 11.83 3.61
N ALA A 120 24.84 11.19 3.25
CA ALA A 120 23.71 11.04 4.13
C ALA A 120 24.07 10.21 5.39
N TRP A 121 24.76 9.09 5.22
CA TRP A 121 25.23 8.26 6.34
C TRP A 121 26.10 9.03 7.33
N ARG A 122 27.03 9.85 6.84
CA ARG A 122 27.90 10.69 7.70
C ARG A 122 27.12 11.80 8.41
N ARG A 123 25.98 12.22 7.89
CA ARG A 123 25.17 13.31 8.45
C ARG A 123 24.10 12.78 9.40
N ILE A 124 23.45 11.68 9.08
CA ILE A 124 22.42 11.06 9.92
C ILE A 124 23.05 10.31 11.09
N ARG A 125 24.13 9.56 10.87
CA ARG A 125 24.83 8.74 11.89
C ARG A 125 23.89 7.80 12.64
N PRO A 126 23.22 6.88 11.96
CA PRO A 126 22.32 5.94 12.63
C PRO A 126 23.10 4.88 13.40
N ASP A 127 22.50 4.38 14.48
CA ASP A 127 22.97 3.20 15.23
C ASP A 127 22.27 1.93 14.72
N PHE A 128 21.11 2.06 14.08
CA PHE A 128 20.36 0.98 13.47
C PHE A 128 19.57 1.48 12.25
N CYS A 129 19.40 0.63 11.23
CA CYS A 129 18.67 0.98 10.02
C CYS A 129 17.55 -0.02 9.73
N LEU A 130 16.36 0.49 9.44
CA LEU A 130 15.19 -0.28 9.06
C LEU A 130 14.76 0.07 7.63
N LEU A 131 14.76 -0.93 6.76
CA LEU A 131 14.20 -0.83 5.40
C LEU A 131 12.84 -1.53 5.36
N MET A 132 11.89 -0.99 4.61
CA MET A 132 10.56 -1.59 4.47
C MET A 132 10.39 -2.42 3.23
N GLU A 133 9.57 -3.46 3.34
CA GLU A 133 9.06 -4.30 2.26
C GLU A 133 10.17 -4.92 1.38
N GLY A 134 10.29 -4.53 0.13
CA GLY A 134 11.28 -5.07 -0.82
C GLY A 134 12.44 -4.12 -1.13
N GLU A 135 12.68 -3.14 -0.28
CA GLU A 135 13.61 -2.03 -0.49
C GLU A 135 15.07 -2.45 -0.28
N LEU A 136 15.63 -3.09 -1.30
CA LEU A 136 17.04 -3.48 -1.33
C LEU A 136 17.86 -2.44 -2.09
N TRP A 137 18.53 -1.58 -1.33
CA TRP A 137 19.40 -0.53 -1.82
C TRP A 137 20.87 -0.93 -1.62
N PRO A 138 21.57 -1.44 -2.66
CA PRO A 138 22.89 -2.08 -2.48
C PRO A 138 23.96 -1.17 -1.89
N GLU A 139 23.99 0.11 -2.29
CA GLU A 139 24.97 1.05 -1.75
C GLU A 139 24.64 1.42 -0.30
N HIS A 140 23.34 1.60 0.00
CA HIS A 140 22.88 1.88 1.35
C HIS A 140 23.22 0.74 2.32
N ILE A 141 22.95 -0.51 1.91
CA ILE A 141 23.34 -1.72 2.68
C ILE A 141 24.86 -1.81 2.83
N HIS A 142 25.62 -1.49 1.78
CA HIS A 142 27.09 -1.45 1.85
C HIS A 142 27.57 -0.40 2.84
N GLN A 143 26.98 0.79 2.89
CA GLN A 143 27.34 1.82 3.88
C GLN A 143 26.98 1.40 5.30
N ALA A 144 25.89 0.70 5.53
CA ALA A 144 25.56 0.11 6.82
C ALA A 144 26.69 -0.81 7.32
N LYS A 145 27.10 -1.76 6.48
CA LYS A 145 28.19 -2.68 6.80
C LYS A 145 29.54 -1.98 7.01
N ARG A 146 29.85 -1.00 6.16
CA ARG A 146 31.10 -0.22 6.30
C ARG A 146 31.16 0.55 7.61
N ASN A 147 30.04 1.08 8.06
CA ASN A 147 29.95 1.82 9.32
C ASN A 147 29.67 0.90 10.53
N LYS A 148 29.60 -0.42 10.33
CA LYS A 148 29.28 -1.42 11.37
C LYS A 148 27.91 -1.19 12.02
N VAL A 149 26.97 -0.63 11.28
CA VAL A 149 25.60 -0.37 11.72
C VAL A 149 24.73 -1.55 11.30
N PRO A 150 23.97 -2.17 12.21
CA PRO A 150 23.02 -3.20 11.86
C PRO A 150 21.93 -2.68 10.94
N ILE A 151 21.47 -3.54 10.02
CA ILE A 151 20.41 -3.22 9.07
C ILE A 151 19.41 -4.37 8.99
N ALA A 152 18.13 -4.02 9.12
CA ALA A 152 17.04 -4.98 9.03
C ALA A 152 16.03 -4.62 7.93
N LEU A 153 15.43 -5.64 7.35
CA LEU A 153 14.29 -5.51 6.46
C LEU A 153 13.03 -5.90 7.23
N ILE A 154 12.08 -4.97 7.35
CA ILE A 154 10.81 -5.18 8.07
C ILE A 154 9.63 -5.24 7.11
N ASN A 155 8.55 -5.93 7.50
CA ASN A 155 7.42 -6.24 6.62
C ASN A 155 7.89 -6.81 5.27
N ALA A 156 8.96 -7.62 5.31
CA ALA A 156 9.69 -8.04 4.13
C ALA A 156 8.83 -8.89 3.22
N ARG A 157 8.75 -8.52 1.93
CA ARG A 157 7.98 -9.22 0.92
C ARG A 157 8.60 -9.09 -0.47
N LEU A 158 8.36 -10.07 -1.32
CA LEU A 158 8.81 -10.07 -2.70
C LEU A 158 7.67 -10.44 -3.64
N SER A 159 7.47 -9.63 -4.67
CA SER A 159 6.60 -10.02 -5.79
C SER A 159 7.20 -11.19 -6.57
N ASP A 160 6.38 -11.92 -7.32
CA ASP A 160 6.85 -13.04 -8.13
C ASP A 160 7.88 -12.62 -9.17
N SER A 161 7.69 -11.45 -9.76
CA SER A 161 8.63 -10.89 -10.75
C SER A 161 9.96 -10.54 -10.10
N THR A 162 9.95 -9.90 -8.93
CA THR A 162 11.16 -9.53 -8.18
C THR A 162 11.88 -10.78 -7.67
N TYR A 163 11.16 -11.76 -7.14
CA TYR A 163 11.74 -13.03 -6.69
C TYR A 163 12.44 -13.76 -7.83
N ARG A 164 11.78 -13.93 -9.00
CA ARG A 164 12.39 -14.52 -10.19
C ARG A 164 13.60 -13.75 -10.71
N LEU A 165 13.54 -12.42 -10.67
CA LEU A 165 14.70 -11.59 -11.04
C LEU A 165 15.88 -11.86 -10.11
N TYR A 166 15.66 -11.88 -8.80
CA TYR A 166 16.71 -12.12 -7.82
C TYR A 166 17.29 -13.53 -7.89
N GLN A 167 16.49 -14.53 -8.21
CA GLN A 167 16.98 -15.88 -8.49
C GLN A 167 17.91 -15.89 -9.71
N ARG A 168 17.54 -15.20 -10.79
CA ARG A 168 18.36 -15.10 -12.02
C ARG A 168 19.68 -14.37 -11.78
N LEU A 169 19.69 -13.34 -10.94
CA LEU A 169 20.90 -12.61 -10.56
C LEU A 169 21.82 -13.40 -9.62
N GLY A 170 21.35 -14.48 -9.04
CA GLY A 170 22.13 -15.51 -8.34
C GLY A 170 23.05 -14.97 -7.27
N GLY A 171 24.37 -15.16 -7.46
CA GLY A 171 25.39 -14.77 -6.48
C GLY A 171 25.41 -13.27 -6.13
N LEU A 172 24.98 -12.40 -7.06
CA LEU A 172 24.90 -10.96 -6.82
C LEU A 172 23.89 -10.63 -5.71
N THR A 173 22.68 -11.13 -5.85
CA THR A 173 21.59 -10.90 -4.88
C THR A 173 21.86 -11.63 -3.56
N ARG A 174 22.35 -12.87 -3.62
CA ARG A 174 22.70 -13.66 -2.41
C ARG A 174 23.65 -12.91 -1.49
N SER A 175 24.65 -12.20 -2.02
CA SER A 175 25.58 -11.45 -1.19
C SER A 175 24.92 -10.22 -0.55
N ILE A 176 23.97 -9.56 -1.20
CA ILE A 176 23.19 -8.46 -0.60
C ILE A 176 22.34 -9.00 0.54
N PHE A 177 21.59 -10.07 0.30
CA PHE A 177 20.74 -10.68 1.33
C PHE A 177 21.54 -11.16 2.55
N LYS A 178 22.72 -11.77 2.36
CA LYS A 178 23.62 -12.15 3.45
C LYS A 178 24.14 -10.96 4.26
N SER A 179 24.07 -9.75 3.71
CA SER A 179 24.49 -8.52 4.40
C SER A 179 23.41 -7.94 5.31
N LEU A 180 22.18 -8.42 5.25
CA LEU A 180 21.12 -8.03 6.19
C LEU A 180 21.29 -8.77 7.51
N ASP A 181 21.16 -8.05 8.62
CA ASP A 181 21.33 -8.61 9.97
C ASP A 181 20.03 -9.23 10.49
N LEU A 182 18.88 -8.79 9.92
CA LEU A 182 17.57 -9.32 10.27
C LEU A 182 16.59 -9.13 9.09
N ILE A 183 15.74 -10.13 8.87
CA ILE A 183 14.65 -10.08 7.89
C ILE A 183 13.37 -10.52 8.59
N LEU A 184 12.44 -9.59 8.72
CA LEU A 184 11.13 -9.80 9.32
C LEU A 184 10.09 -9.88 8.21
N ALA A 185 9.81 -11.10 7.78
CA ALA A 185 8.96 -11.38 6.64
C ALA A 185 7.48 -11.21 6.99
N SER A 186 6.71 -10.67 6.05
CA SER A 186 5.27 -10.42 6.20
C SER A 186 4.41 -11.68 6.15
N SER A 187 5.00 -12.84 5.79
CA SER A 187 4.36 -14.16 5.76
C SER A 187 5.41 -15.27 5.74
N ASP A 188 5.00 -16.51 6.05
CA ASP A 188 5.85 -17.70 5.91
C ASP A 188 6.34 -17.89 4.47
N SER A 189 5.46 -17.66 3.49
CA SER A 189 5.82 -17.75 2.07
C SER A 189 6.91 -16.74 1.69
N ASN A 190 6.88 -15.52 2.21
CA ASN A 190 7.95 -14.55 2.01
C ASN A 190 9.23 -14.95 2.75
N ALA A 191 9.14 -15.46 3.98
CA ALA A 191 10.32 -15.98 4.70
C ALA A 191 11.02 -17.06 3.89
N THR A 192 10.28 -18.05 3.36
CA THR A 192 10.81 -19.10 2.47
C THR A 192 11.51 -18.50 1.26
N ARG A 193 10.94 -17.52 0.58
CA ARG A 193 11.56 -16.85 -0.57
C ARG A 193 12.90 -16.18 -0.22
N PHE A 194 12.98 -15.53 0.94
CA PHE A 194 14.24 -14.93 1.38
C PHE A 194 15.29 -15.99 1.71
N LEU A 195 14.91 -17.11 2.33
CA LEU A 195 15.80 -18.24 2.57
C LEU A 195 16.34 -18.83 1.26
N ASP A 196 15.50 -19.04 0.26
CA ASP A 196 15.89 -19.50 -1.09
C ASP A 196 16.90 -18.55 -1.75
N LEU A 197 16.78 -17.26 -1.51
CA LEU A 197 17.70 -16.24 -1.99
C LEU A 197 19.00 -16.16 -1.17
N GLY A 198 19.13 -16.99 -0.15
CA GLY A 198 20.36 -17.22 0.59
C GLY A 198 20.54 -16.37 1.85
N THR A 199 19.44 -15.89 2.44
CA THR A 199 19.46 -15.34 3.80
C THR A 199 19.73 -16.45 4.82
N ARG A 200 20.13 -16.08 6.04
CA ARG A 200 20.37 -17.04 7.11
C ARG A 200 19.08 -17.37 7.85
N GLN A 201 18.89 -18.62 8.22
CA GLN A 201 17.71 -19.09 8.95
C GLN A 201 17.53 -18.34 10.28
N GLU A 202 18.63 -18.15 11.03
CA GLU A 202 18.62 -17.43 12.31
C GLU A 202 18.24 -15.96 12.19
N ASN A 203 18.42 -15.37 11.02
CA ASN A 203 18.16 -13.95 10.74
C ASN A 203 16.82 -13.71 9.99
N THR A 204 16.09 -14.76 9.63
CA THR A 204 14.86 -14.65 8.84
C THR A 204 13.68 -15.20 9.65
N LYS A 205 12.71 -14.31 9.97
CA LYS A 205 11.57 -14.67 10.80
C LYS A 205 10.26 -14.21 10.14
N PRO A 206 9.24 -15.04 10.04
CA PRO A 206 7.89 -14.59 9.69
C PRO A 206 7.27 -13.89 10.91
N VAL A 207 6.91 -12.63 10.77
CA VAL A 207 6.31 -11.83 11.85
C VAL A 207 4.90 -11.37 11.52
N GLY A 208 4.43 -11.63 10.32
CA GLY A 208 3.14 -11.15 9.83
C GLY A 208 3.21 -9.77 9.16
N ASN A 209 2.07 -9.30 8.70
CA ASN A 209 1.98 -8.05 7.93
C ASN A 209 1.58 -6.89 8.83
N ILE A 210 2.48 -5.91 9.02
CA ILE A 210 2.23 -4.74 9.88
C ILE A 210 1.04 -3.88 9.40
N LYS A 211 0.59 -4.04 8.16
CA LYS A 211 -0.61 -3.35 7.67
C LYS A 211 -1.88 -3.82 8.36
N CYS A 212 -1.88 -5.05 8.92
CA CYS A 212 -3.00 -5.57 9.69
C CYS A 212 -3.09 -4.96 11.12
N ASP A 213 -2.01 -4.32 11.58
CA ASP A 213 -1.96 -3.66 12.89
C ASP A 213 -2.36 -2.17 12.81
N VAL A 214 -2.47 -1.62 11.59
CA VAL A 214 -2.99 -0.26 11.43
C VAL A 214 -4.44 -0.25 11.92
N PRO A 215 -4.81 0.62 12.86
CA PRO A 215 -6.18 0.71 13.29
C PRO A 215 -7.12 0.91 12.10
N ALA A 216 -8.20 0.13 12.06
CA ALA A 216 -9.26 0.40 11.09
C ALA A 216 -9.72 1.86 11.28
N PRO A 217 -10.02 2.58 10.19
CA PRO A 217 -10.58 3.92 10.32
C PRO A 217 -11.85 3.85 11.18
N PRO A 218 -12.12 4.89 11.99
CA PRO A 218 -13.33 4.91 12.77
C PRO A 218 -14.56 4.71 11.85
N PRO A 219 -15.58 3.99 12.29
CA PRO A 219 -16.80 3.86 11.50
C PRO A 219 -17.38 5.24 11.22
N LEU A 220 -17.89 5.44 10.02
CA LEU A 220 -18.67 6.63 9.71
C LEU A 220 -19.86 6.69 10.66
N GLY A 221 -20.02 7.82 11.36
CA GLY A 221 -21.23 8.06 12.14
C GLY A 221 -22.46 8.12 11.23
N ASP A 222 -23.64 7.77 11.73
CA ASP A 222 -24.87 7.74 10.93
C ASP A 222 -25.12 9.07 10.20
N GLY A 223 -24.92 10.19 10.88
CA GLY A 223 -25.06 11.53 10.28
C GLY A 223 -24.03 11.79 9.15
N GLU A 224 -22.76 11.33 9.32
CA GLU A 224 -21.73 11.48 8.31
C GLU A 224 -22.02 10.57 7.09
N ALA A 225 -22.47 9.35 7.33
CA ALA A 225 -22.84 8.41 6.26
C ALA A 225 -24.03 8.94 5.46
N ILE A 226 -25.07 9.48 6.11
CA ILE A 226 -26.23 10.10 5.45
C ILE A 226 -25.79 11.31 4.64
N ALA A 227 -24.99 12.21 5.21
CA ALA A 227 -24.49 13.39 4.53
C ALA A 227 -23.66 13.01 3.30
N LEU A 228 -22.76 12.03 3.43
CA LEU A 228 -21.91 11.59 2.32
C LEU A 228 -22.73 10.91 1.22
N ARG A 229 -23.72 10.06 1.56
CA ARG A 229 -24.65 9.51 0.55
C ARG A 229 -25.35 10.62 -0.24
N LYS A 230 -25.88 11.63 0.45
CA LYS A 230 -26.53 12.79 -0.17
C LYS A 230 -25.56 13.55 -1.09
N GLU A 231 -24.34 13.82 -0.64
CA GLU A 231 -23.33 14.49 -1.47
C GLU A 231 -22.98 13.72 -2.73
N LEU A 232 -23.04 12.39 -2.67
CA LEU A 232 -22.76 11.52 -3.79
C LEU A 232 -23.98 11.26 -4.70
N GLY A 233 -25.18 11.73 -4.33
CA GLY A 233 -26.42 11.41 -5.05
C GLY A 233 -26.84 9.95 -4.88
N LEU A 234 -26.48 9.33 -3.76
CA LEU A 234 -26.88 7.96 -3.43
C LEU A 234 -28.13 8.00 -2.52
N PRO A 235 -29.07 7.06 -2.67
CA PRO A 235 -30.27 7.00 -1.84
C PRO A 235 -29.91 6.89 -0.36
N ALA A 236 -30.77 7.44 0.51
CA ALA A 236 -30.66 7.21 1.93
C ALA A 236 -30.82 5.70 2.23
N ALA A 237 -30.06 5.21 3.23
CA ALA A 237 -30.27 3.86 3.70
C ALA A 237 -31.69 3.76 4.27
N SER A 238 -32.53 2.87 3.75
CA SER A 238 -33.86 2.61 4.26
C SER A 238 -34.13 1.11 4.28
N ASP A 239 -34.87 0.65 5.28
CA ASP A 239 -35.26 -0.77 5.41
C ASP A 239 -36.22 -1.25 4.30
N LYS A 240 -36.82 -0.30 3.56
CA LYS A 240 -37.83 -0.61 2.54
C LYS A 240 -37.28 -0.81 1.13
N ASN A 241 -36.13 -0.23 0.83
CA ASN A 241 -35.47 -0.38 -0.48
C ASN A 241 -34.04 -0.80 -0.23
N GLN A 242 -33.74 -2.06 -0.50
CA GLN A 242 -32.39 -2.61 -0.32
C GLN A 242 -31.47 -2.18 -1.48
N THR A 243 -31.21 -0.88 -1.54
CA THR A 243 -30.18 -0.35 -2.42
C THR A 243 -28.82 -0.84 -1.96
N LEU A 244 -28.14 -1.59 -2.81
CA LEU A 244 -26.80 -2.10 -2.55
C LEU A 244 -25.75 -1.23 -3.24
N ILE A 245 -24.57 -1.13 -2.65
CA ILE A 245 -23.47 -0.33 -3.19
C ILE A 245 -22.26 -1.25 -3.45
N LEU A 246 -21.81 -1.27 -4.71
CA LEU A 246 -20.54 -1.87 -5.10
C LEU A 246 -19.47 -0.78 -5.23
N CYS A 247 -18.35 -0.93 -4.54
CA CYS A 247 -17.19 -0.05 -4.69
C CYS A 247 -16.12 -0.71 -5.56
N GLY A 248 -15.80 -0.12 -6.70
CA GLY A 248 -14.60 -0.43 -7.47
C GLY A 248 -13.40 0.30 -6.89
N ALA A 249 -12.63 -0.38 -6.03
CA ALA A 249 -11.50 0.19 -5.28
C ALA A 249 -10.21 0.18 -6.09
N SER A 250 -9.65 1.36 -6.39
CA SER A 250 -8.40 1.54 -7.14
C SER A 250 -8.42 0.87 -8.51
N THR A 251 -9.46 1.12 -9.29
CA THR A 251 -9.69 0.52 -10.61
C THR A 251 -8.68 0.97 -11.66
N TRP A 252 -8.54 0.16 -12.69
CA TRP A 252 -7.65 0.35 -13.83
C TRP A 252 -8.42 0.24 -15.15
N LYS A 253 -7.75 0.69 -16.23
CA LYS A 253 -8.33 0.72 -17.58
C LYS A 253 -8.96 -0.63 -17.97
N GLY A 254 -10.22 -0.59 -18.35
CA GLY A 254 -11.06 -1.73 -18.73
C GLY A 254 -11.96 -2.22 -17.59
N GLU A 255 -11.47 -2.21 -16.35
CA GLU A 255 -12.26 -2.65 -15.19
C GLU A 255 -13.45 -1.72 -14.90
N GLU A 256 -13.26 -0.40 -15.13
CA GLU A 256 -14.37 0.57 -14.98
C GLU A 256 -15.53 0.26 -15.92
N ARG A 257 -15.22 -0.08 -17.17
CA ARG A 257 -16.23 -0.49 -18.14
C ARG A 257 -16.96 -1.76 -17.70
N SER A 258 -16.22 -2.78 -17.28
CA SER A 258 -16.83 -4.02 -16.77
C SER A 258 -17.78 -3.76 -15.61
N LEU A 259 -17.38 -2.92 -14.64
CA LEU A 259 -18.23 -2.55 -13.50
C LEU A 259 -19.48 -1.76 -13.92
N ILE A 260 -19.37 -0.85 -14.90
CA ILE A 260 -20.50 -0.11 -15.45
C ILE A 260 -21.48 -1.06 -16.15
N THR A 261 -20.98 -1.97 -16.99
CA THR A 261 -21.79 -2.99 -17.69
C THR A 261 -22.53 -3.89 -16.70
N ILE A 262 -21.86 -4.33 -15.63
CA ILE A 262 -22.47 -5.14 -14.59
C ILE A 262 -23.57 -4.36 -13.86
N CYS A 263 -23.31 -3.12 -13.46
CA CYS A 263 -24.29 -2.26 -12.81
C CYS A 263 -25.53 -2.09 -13.69
N GLU A 264 -25.34 -1.82 -14.99
CA GLU A 264 -26.43 -1.67 -15.95
C GLU A 264 -27.25 -2.96 -16.13
N ALA A 265 -26.58 -4.11 -16.22
CA ALA A 265 -27.25 -5.40 -16.35
C ALA A 265 -28.11 -5.74 -15.11
N LEU A 266 -27.58 -5.52 -13.91
CA LEU A 266 -28.28 -5.80 -12.67
C LEU A 266 -29.47 -4.84 -12.44
N GLN A 267 -29.31 -3.57 -12.80
CA GLN A 267 -30.41 -2.60 -12.79
C GLN A 267 -31.56 -3.04 -13.72
N LYS A 268 -31.24 -3.52 -14.93
CA LYS A 268 -32.24 -4.06 -15.88
C LYS A 268 -32.95 -5.30 -15.32
N ASN A 269 -32.29 -6.08 -14.48
CA ASN A 269 -32.85 -7.23 -13.80
C ASN A 269 -33.61 -6.88 -12.51
N GLY A 270 -33.82 -5.58 -12.22
CA GLY A 270 -34.57 -5.11 -11.06
C GLY A 270 -33.78 -5.08 -9.76
N ILE A 271 -32.46 -5.28 -9.78
CA ILE A 271 -31.59 -5.16 -8.62
C ILE A 271 -31.09 -3.72 -8.54
N ASP A 272 -31.48 -2.98 -7.49
CA ASP A 272 -31.01 -1.60 -7.27
C ASP A 272 -29.57 -1.59 -6.75
N LEU A 273 -28.61 -1.81 -7.66
CA LEU A 273 -27.19 -1.72 -7.39
C LEU A 273 -26.65 -0.33 -7.77
N ARG A 274 -26.00 0.33 -6.85
CA ARG A 274 -25.25 1.57 -7.07
C ARG A 274 -23.76 1.27 -7.16
N LEU A 275 -23.04 2.04 -7.98
CA LEU A 275 -21.62 1.82 -8.25
C LEU A 275 -20.81 3.06 -7.85
N ILE A 276 -19.80 2.87 -7.00
CA ILE A 276 -18.78 3.89 -6.73
C ILE A 276 -17.47 3.44 -7.39
N ILE A 277 -16.98 4.18 -8.37
CA ILE A 277 -15.71 3.93 -9.05
C ILE A 277 -14.64 4.84 -8.45
N THR A 278 -13.63 4.25 -7.81
CA THR A 278 -12.46 4.97 -7.29
C THR A 278 -11.23 4.62 -8.15
N PRO A 279 -10.92 5.39 -9.20
CA PRO A 279 -9.79 5.07 -10.07
C PRO A 279 -8.46 5.24 -9.33
N ARG A 280 -7.50 4.35 -9.58
CA ARG A 280 -6.14 4.46 -9.02
C ARG A 280 -5.43 5.76 -9.42
N HIS A 281 -5.78 6.28 -10.60
CA HIS A 281 -5.23 7.48 -11.20
C HIS A 281 -6.37 8.44 -11.53
N VAL A 282 -6.52 9.47 -10.72
CA VAL A 282 -7.61 10.46 -10.85
C VAL A 282 -7.59 11.21 -12.19
N GLU A 283 -6.44 11.33 -12.82
CA GLU A 283 -6.28 11.92 -14.15
C GLU A 283 -7.01 11.14 -15.25
N ARG A 284 -7.41 9.88 -15.01
CA ARG A 284 -8.18 9.05 -15.94
C ARG A 284 -9.67 9.37 -15.93
N ARG A 285 -10.12 10.35 -15.14
CA ARG A 285 -11.52 10.75 -15.09
C ARG A 285 -12.14 10.94 -16.48
N LYS A 286 -11.44 11.61 -17.40
CA LYS A 286 -11.95 11.87 -18.76
C LYS A 286 -12.17 10.57 -19.56
N ASP A 287 -11.31 9.58 -19.39
CA ASP A 287 -11.43 8.28 -20.03
C ASP A 287 -12.69 7.55 -19.52
N ILE A 288 -12.91 7.61 -18.20
CA ILE A 288 -14.10 6.98 -17.56
C ILE A 288 -15.39 7.72 -17.97
N GLU A 289 -15.38 9.05 -18.03
CA GLU A 289 -16.52 9.83 -18.53
C GLU A 289 -16.90 9.45 -19.98
N ALA A 290 -15.91 9.20 -20.82
CA ALA A 290 -16.16 8.76 -22.21
C ALA A 290 -16.83 7.37 -22.26
N GLU A 291 -16.51 6.47 -21.34
CA GLU A 291 -17.19 5.17 -21.24
C GLU A 291 -18.64 5.30 -20.76
N LEU A 292 -18.92 6.25 -19.87
CA LEU A 292 -20.27 6.54 -19.38
C LEU A 292 -21.21 7.15 -20.43
N GLN A 293 -20.67 7.73 -21.51
CA GLN A 293 -21.52 8.24 -22.61
C GLN A 293 -22.31 7.13 -23.33
N ASN A 294 -21.90 5.88 -23.17
CA ASN A 294 -22.55 4.71 -23.79
C ASN A 294 -23.56 4.00 -22.87
N THR A 295 -23.84 4.53 -21.68
CA THR A 295 -24.83 3.99 -20.74
C THR A 295 -26.02 4.95 -20.57
N SER A 296 -27.18 4.41 -20.24
CA SER A 296 -28.36 5.17 -19.84
C SER A 296 -28.38 5.56 -18.36
N LEU A 297 -27.40 5.08 -17.58
CA LEU A 297 -27.34 5.32 -16.14
C LEU A 297 -26.86 6.75 -15.85
N LYS A 298 -27.52 7.41 -14.90
CA LYS A 298 -27.10 8.72 -14.41
C LYS A 298 -25.83 8.58 -13.58
N TYR A 299 -24.94 9.55 -13.68
CA TYR A 299 -23.69 9.54 -12.93
C TYR A 299 -23.35 10.91 -12.34
N HIS A 300 -22.58 10.88 -11.27
CA HIS A 300 -21.99 12.04 -10.61
C HIS A 300 -20.47 11.93 -10.53
N ILE A 301 -19.78 13.08 -10.61
CA ILE A 301 -18.33 13.19 -10.46
C ILE A 301 -18.04 13.93 -9.16
N ARG A 302 -17.40 13.27 -8.21
CA ARG A 302 -17.13 13.77 -6.86
C ARG A 302 -16.40 15.12 -6.83
N SER A 303 -15.42 15.31 -7.70
CA SER A 303 -14.67 16.59 -7.77
C SER A 303 -15.50 17.79 -8.27
N ARG A 304 -16.70 17.58 -8.76
CA ARG A 304 -17.61 18.66 -9.18
C ARG A 304 -18.51 19.18 -8.06
N GLY A 305 -18.30 18.69 -6.83
CA GLY A 305 -19.10 19.09 -5.67
C GLY A 305 -20.18 18.08 -5.31
N SER A 306 -21.28 18.53 -4.72
CA SER A 306 -22.39 17.66 -4.34
C SER A 306 -23.32 17.37 -5.52
N ALA A 307 -23.84 16.15 -5.58
CA ALA A 307 -24.84 15.75 -6.57
C ALA A 307 -26.14 16.53 -6.37
N THR A 308 -26.81 16.81 -7.46
CA THR A 308 -28.11 17.54 -7.47
C THR A 308 -29.32 16.63 -7.63
N GLU A 309 -29.07 15.35 -7.95
CA GLU A 309 -30.11 14.33 -8.16
C GLU A 309 -29.57 12.94 -7.78
N ASP A 310 -30.46 11.96 -7.68
CA ASP A 310 -30.09 10.57 -7.48
C ASP A 310 -29.39 10.01 -8.70
N VAL A 311 -28.28 9.28 -8.48
CA VAL A 311 -27.46 8.69 -9.53
C VAL A 311 -27.22 7.20 -9.29
N GLN A 312 -26.96 6.46 -10.36
CA GLN A 312 -26.58 5.05 -10.27
C GLN A 312 -25.08 4.86 -10.15
N ILE A 313 -24.28 5.81 -10.65
CA ILE A 313 -22.83 5.71 -10.70
C ILE A 313 -22.19 6.97 -10.12
N VAL A 314 -21.18 6.77 -9.27
CA VAL A 314 -20.31 7.83 -8.75
C VAL A 314 -18.89 7.61 -9.23
N ILE A 315 -18.28 8.60 -9.87
CA ILE A 315 -16.84 8.64 -10.13
C ILE A 315 -16.21 9.40 -8.99
N ALA A 316 -15.54 8.67 -8.09
CA ALA A 316 -14.85 9.21 -6.94
C ALA A 316 -13.38 9.53 -7.31
N ASP A 317 -13.22 10.63 -8.07
CA ASP A 317 -11.94 11.14 -8.58
C ASP A 317 -11.20 12.04 -7.59
N THR A 318 -11.42 11.84 -6.30
CA THR A 318 -10.77 12.54 -5.20
C THR A 318 -9.75 11.64 -4.50
N THR A 319 -8.82 12.25 -3.77
CA THR A 319 -7.76 11.51 -3.06
C THR A 319 -8.03 11.49 -1.56
N GLY A 320 -7.85 10.31 -0.93
CA GLY A 320 -7.94 10.16 0.53
C GLY A 320 -9.31 9.73 1.06
N GLU A 321 -10.33 9.59 0.21
CA GLU A 321 -11.69 9.22 0.60
C GLU A 321 -12.03 7.72 0.41
N LEU A 322 -11.13 6.91 -0.16
CA LEU A 322 -11.40 5.50 -0.50
C LEU A 322 -12.01 4.71 0.67
N THR A 323 -11.47 4.87 1.87
CA THR A 323 -11.97 4.15 3.05
C THR A 323 -13.39 4.55 3.43
N LYS A 324 -13.79 5.81 3.21
CA LYS A 324 -15.17 6.26 3.41
C LYS A 324 -16.11 5.60 2.39
N PHE A 325 -15.69 5.51 1.13
CA PHE A 325 -16.48 4.85 0.09
C PHE A 325 -16.61 3.33 0.34
N ILE A 326 -15.54 2.67 0.78
CA ILE A 326 -15.61 1.27 1.20
C ILE A 326 -16.57 1.09 2.38
N GLN A 327 -16.57 1.99 3.36
CA GLN A 327 -17.51 1.92 4.49
C GLN A 327 -18.97 2.03 4.06
N LEU A 328 -19.28 2.89 3.09
CA LEU A 328 -20.63 3.02 2.53
C LEU A 328 -21.07 1.80 1.73
N SER A 329 -20.14 0.98 1.26
CA SER A 329 -20.42 -0.09 0.29
C SER A 329 -20.79 -1.41 0.97
N ASP A 330 -21.55 -2.23 0.26
CA ASP A 330 -21.91 -3.59 0.65
C ASP A 330 -20.94 -4.63 0.08
N LEU A 331 -20.35 -4.33 -1.10
CA LEU A 331 -19.40 -5.16 -1.84
C LEU A 331 -18.22 -4.32 -2.30
N VAL A 332 -17.04 -4.91 -2.38
CA VAL A 332 -15.83 -4.22 -2.87
C VAL A 332 -15.15 -5.06 -3.95
N PHE A 333 -14.97 -4.48 -5.12
CA PHE A 333 -14.09 -5.01 -6.16
C PHE A 333 -12.73 -4.32 -6.08
N VAL A 334 -11.64 -5.08 -5.98
CA VAL A 334 -10.27 -4.56 -5.92
C VAL A 334 -9.64 -4.57 -7.31
N GLY A 335 -9.32 -3.40 -7.80
CA GLY A 335 -8.85 -3.19 -9.18
C GLY A 335 -7.42 -3.65 -9.45
N ARG A 336 -7.02 -3.51 -10.73
CA ARG A 336 -5.77 -4.03 -11.32
C ARG A 336 -5.66 -5.54 -11.24
N SER A 337 -6.77 -6.21 -11.18
CA SER A 337 -6.84 -7.65 -10.91
C SER A 337 -7.49 -8.48 -12.01
N LEU A 338 -8.41 -7.92 -12.80
CA LEU A 338 -8.96 -8.60 -13.98
C LEU A 338 -7.97 -8.61 -15.15
N PRO A 339 -8.01 -9.64 -16.01
CA PRO A 339 -7.21 -9.66 -17.23
C PRO A 339 -7.43 -8.40 -18.10
N PRO A 340 -6.41 -7.83 -18.71
CA PRO A 340 -5.02 -8.33 -18.80
C PRO A 340 -4.12 -7.91 -17.62
N HIS A 341 -4.66 -7.34 -16.56
CA HIS A 341 -3.87 -6.89 -15.41
C HIS A 341 -3.39 -8.08 -14.57
N THR A 342 -2.18 -7.93 -14.01
CA THR A 342 -1.53 -9.01 -13.25
C THR A 342 -1.01 -8.57 -11.88
N GLY A 343 -1.11 -7.25 -11.56
CA GLY A 343 -0.46 -6.69 -10.38
C GLY A 343 -1.31 -6.63 -9.12
N GLY A 344 -2.60 -6.45 -9.26
CA GLY A 344 -3.53 -6.19 -8.16
C GLY A 344 -3.31 -4.86 -7.44
N GLN A 345 -4.27 -4.49 -6.62
CA GLN A 345 -4.19 -3.47 -5.58
C GLN A 345 -4.39 -4.11 -4.21
N THR A 346 -4.18 -3.35 -3.12
CA THR A 346 -4.31 -3.92 -1.77
C THR A 346 -5.77 -4.24 -1.43
N PRO A 347 -6.09 -5.48 -1.05
CA PRO A 347 -7.43 -5.85 -0.59
C PRO A 347 -7.59 -5.70 0.94
N ILE A 348 -6.56 -5.23 1.64
CA ILE A 348 -6.53 -5.20 3.11
C ILE A 348 -7.63 -4.30 3.66
N GLU A 349 -7.80 -3.10 3.08
CA GLU A 349 -8.76 -2.12 3.58
C GLU A 349 -10.20 -2.65 3.53
N ALA A 350 -10.56 -3.35 2.46
CA ALA A 350 -11.88 -3.99 2.34
C ALA A 350 -12.05 -5.10 3.38
N GLY A 351 -11.04 -5.96 3.54
CA GLY A 351 -11.03 -7.01 4.56
C GLY A 351 -11.13 -6.45 5.99
N MET A 352 -10.36 -5.42 6.33
CA MET A 352 -10.40 -4.78 7.65
C MET A 352 -11.76 -4.15 7.97
N LEU A 353 -12.47 -3.65 6.96
CA LEU A 353 -13.80 -3.06 7.10
C LEU A 353 -14.94 -4.08 7.01
N GLY A 354 -14.62 -5.37 7.00
CA GLY A 354 -15.62 -6.45 7.00
C GLY A 354 -16.43 -6.55 5.72
N LYS A 355 -15.88 -6.09 4.59
CA LYS A 355 -16.62 -6.06 3.31
C LYS A 355 -16.32 -7.30 2.48
N PRO A 356 -17.34 -7.99 1.94
CA PRO A 356 -17.16 -9.00 0.90
C PRO A 356 -16.30 -8.44 -0.22
N THR A 357 -15.18 -9.09 -0.50
CA THR A 357 -14.14 -8.58 -1.39
C THR A 357 -14.04 -9.43 -2.65
N LEU A 358 -14.04 -8.81 -3.81
CA LEU A 358 -13.90 -9.45 -5.11
C LEU A 358 -12.63 -8.98 -5.80
N PHE A 359 -11.93 -9.87 -6.47
CA PHE A 359 -10.77 -9.52 -7.30
C PHE A 359 -10.52 -10.58 -8.38
N GLY A 360 -9.89 -10.15 -9.46
CA GLY A 360 -9.47 -11.06 -10.53
C GLY A 360 -8.23 -11.88 -10.15
N PRO A 361 -7.72 -12.76 -11.05
CA PRO A 361 -6.55 -13.60 -10.81
C PRO A 361 -5.24 -12.82 -10.74
N GLY A 362 -5.25 -11.56 -11.16
CA GLY A 362 -4.08 -10.71 -11.29
C GLY A 362 -3.56 -10.09 -9.98
N MET A 363 -3.40 -10.86 -8.90
CA MET A 363 -3.01 -10.36 -7.57
C MET A 363 -1.52 -10.56 -7.23
N ALA A 364 -0.62 -10.56 -8.21
CA ALA A 364 0.78 -10.92 -8.02
C ALA A 364 1.55 -10.07 -6.97
N ASN A 365 1.22 -8.78 -6.82
CA ASN A 365 1.84 -7.92 -5.80
C ASN A 365 1.26 -8.12 -4.39
N PHE A 366 0.11 -8.78 -4.29
CA PHE A 366 -0.64 -8.99 -3.04
C PHE A 366 -1.04 -10.44 -2.83
N ARG A 367 -0.32 -11.38 -3.46
CA ARG A 367 -0.68 -12.79 -3.51
C ARG A 367 -0.94 -13.40 -2.13
N ASP A 368 -0.06 -13.16 -1.16
CA ASP A 368 -0.17 -13.78 0.16
C ASP A 368 -1.41 -13.28 0.91
N ILE A 369 -1.68 -11.98 0.82
CA ILE A 369 -2.86 -11.41 1.45
C ILE A 369 -4.14 -11.81 0.72
N ALA A 370 -4.13 -11.85 -0.61
CA ALA A 370 -5.24 -12.35 -1.41
C ALA A 370 -5.59 -13.80 -1.04
N ARG A 371 -4.57 -14.67 -0.99
CA ARG A 371 -4.74 -16.07 -0.56
C ARG A 371 -5.27 -16.19 0.86
N SER A 372 -4.78 -15.34 1.77
CA SER A 372 -5.24 -15.34 3.16
C SER A 372 -6.72 -14.96 3.27
N LEU A 373 -7.17 -13.97 2.49
CA LEU A 373 -8.58 -13.57 2.44
C LEU A 373 -9.48 -14.62 1.77
N LEU A 374 -8.98 -15.33 0.75
CA LEU A 374 -9.68 -16.45 0.12
C LEU A 374 -9.85 -17.62 1.10
N ASN A 375 -8.77 -18.01 1.78
CA ASN A 375 -8.79 -19.10 2.76
C ASN A 375 -9.71 -18.81 3.94
N ALA A 376 -9.90 -17.55 4.29
CA ALA A 376 -10.81 -17.11 5.34
C ALA A 376 -12.25 -16.91 4.85
N ASP A 377 -12.54 -17.22 3.59
CA ASP A 377 -13.83 -16.98 2.93
C ASP A 377 -14.35 -15.53 3.09
N ILE A 378 -13.43 -14.55 3.03
CA ILE A 378 -13.75 -13.11 3.00
C ILE A 378 -13.86 -12.65 1.55
N ALA A 379 -12.91 -13.10 0.74
CA ALA A 379 -12.82 -12.74 -0.66
C ALA A 379 -13.30 -13.86 -1.58
N THR A 380 -13.61 -13.47 -2.81
CA THR A 380 -13.88 -14.38 -3.93
C THR A 380 -13.02 -13.95 -5.11
N GLN A 381 -12.22 -14.86 -5.66
CA GLN A 381 -11.52 -14.65 -6.90
C GLN A 381 -12.46 -14.96 -8.06
N VAL A 382 -12.48 -14.07 -9.05
CA VAL A 382 -13.29 -14.20 -10.27
C VAL A 382 -12.36 -14.22 -11.49
N GLU A 383 -12.60 -15.09 -12.45
CA GLU A 383 -11.65 -15.26 -13.56
C GLU A 383 -11.76 -14.17 -14.62
N ASP A 384 -12.96 -13.63 -14.83
CA ASP A 384 -13.27 -12.64 -15.86
C ASP A 384 -14.48 -11.77 -15.48
N GLU A 385 -14.93 -10.93 -16.42
CA GLU A 385 -16.07 -10.04 -16.27
C GLU A 385 -17.38 -10.79 -16.02
N GLU A 386 -17.60 -11.91 -16.71
CA GLU A 386 -18.84 -12.69 -16.55
C GLU A 386 -18.89 -13.38 -15.19
N ALA A 387 -17.79 -13.96 -14.74
CA ALA A 387 -17.67 -14.51 -13.39
C ALA A 387 -17.87 -13.43 -12.32
N LEU A 388 -17.36 -12.19 -12.56
CA LEU A 388 -17.59 -11.06 -11.67
C LEU A 388 -19.07 -10.69 -11.63
N ARG A 389 -19.76 -10.62 -12.77
CA ARG A 389 -21.19 -10.31 -12.85
C ARG A 389 -22.02 -11.33 -12.06
N ILE A 390 -21.80 -12.61 -12.30
CA ILE A 390 -22.50 -13.70 -11.60
C ILE A 390 -22.27 -13.61 -10.08
N THR A 391 -21.02 -13.41 -9.65
CA THR A 391 -20.68 -13.35 -8.23
C THR A 391 -21.29 -12.12 -7.56
N VAL A 392 -21.32 -10.96 -8.23
CA VAL A 392 -21.98 -9.75 -7.71
C VAL A 392 -23.49 -9.99 -7.57
N GLU A 393 -24.12 -10.60 -8.59
CA GLU A 393 -25.55 -10.92 -8.57
C GLU A 393 -25.91 -11.87 -7.42
N GLU A 394 -25.14 -12.95 -7.22
CA GLU A 394 -25.30 -13.88 -6.10
C GLU A 394 -25.18 -13.15 -4.74
N LEU A 395 -24.14 -12.33 -4.57
CA LEU A 395 -23.94 -11.58 -3.34
C LEU A 395 -25.01 -10.52 -3.13
N CYS A 396 -25.58 -9.93 -4.16
CA CYS A 396 -26.73 -9.04 -4.05
C CYS A 396 -27.99 -9.78 -3.54
N ALA A 397 -28.21 -10.99 -4.02
CA ALA A 397 -29.36 -11.82 -3.65
C ALA A 397 -29.28 -12.44 -2.25
N ASP A 398 -28.06 -12.60 -1.69
CA ASP A 398 -27.82 -13.34 -0.46
C ASP A 398 -27.22 -12.45 0.66
N PRO A 399 -28.07 -11.83 1.50
CA PRO A 399 -27.61 -11.03 2.64
C PRO A 399 -26.83 -11.85 3.70
N GLU A 400 -27.19 -13.12 3.91
CA GLU A 400 -26.54 -13.97 4.91
C GLU A 400 -25.09 -14.28 4.49
N LYS A 401 -24.86 -14.58 3.19
CA LYS A 401 -23.53 -14.76 2.63
C LYS A 401 -22.67 -13.52 2.79
N ARG A 402 -23.22 -12.32 2.55
CA ARG A 402 -22.51 -11.06 2.80
C ARG A 402 -22.12 -10.88 4.26
N GLN A 403 -23.05 -11.11 5.19
CA GLN A 403 -22.81 -11.01 6.63
C GLN A 403 -21.80 -12.07 7.11
N ALA A 404 -21.86 -13.30 6.61
CA ALA A 404 -20.90 -14.34 6.94
C ALA A 404 -19.47 -13.92 6.56
N LYS A 405 -19.27 -13.39 5.34
CA LYS A 405 -17.97 -12.86 4.92
C LYS A 405 -17.49 -11.71 5.81
N GLY A 406 -18.38 -10.84 6.27
CA GLY A 406 -18.08 -9.78 7.23
C GLY A 406 -17.62 -10.31 8.60
N ARG A 407 -18.28 -11.33 9.15
CA ARG A 407 -17.85 -11.99 10.39
C ARG A 407 -16.50 -12.67 10.25
N ASN A 408 -16.27 -13.36 9.13
CA ASN A 408 -14.99 -13.97 8.83
C ASN A 408 -13.86 -12.94 8.77
N ALA A 409 -14.13 -11.75 8.23
CA ALA A 409 -13.17 -10.67 8.16
C ALA A 409 -12.73 -10.16 9.54
N GLN A 410 -13.64 -10.05 10.50
CA GLN A 410 -13.31 -9.69 11.88
C GLN A 410 -12.40 -10.74 12.53
N ALA A 411 -12.76 -12.02 12.41
CA ALA A 411 -11.95 -13.13 12.94
C ALA A 411 -10.55 -13.16 12.30
N TRP A 412 -10.48 -12.96 10.98
CA TRP A 412 -9.23 -12.90 10.25
C TRP A 412 -8.34 -11.73 10.70
N LEU A 413 -8.92 -10.55 10.92
CA LEU A 413 -8.16 -9.38 11.36
C LEU A 413 -7.50 -9.66 12.71
N VAL A 414 -8.24 -10.18 13.68
CA VAL A 414 -7.71 -10.55 15.01
C VAL A 414 -6.58 -11.57 14.88
N ALA A 415 -6.73 -12.58 14.04
CA ALA A 415 -5.72 -13.62 13.83
C ALA A 415 -4.43 -13.11 13.14
N ASN A 416 -4.52 -12.00 12.38
CA ASN A 416 -3.37 -11.46 11.63
C ASN A 416 -2.73 -10.22 12.29
N GLN A 417 -3.25 -9.74 13.42
CA GLN A 417 -2.66 -8.67 14.23
C GLN A 417 -1.41 -9.11 15.00
N GLY A 418 -0.69 -8.15 15.57
CA GLY A 418 0.51 -8.35 16.42
C GLY A 418 1.82 -8.38 15.65
N ALA A 419 1.83 -8.14 14.34
CA ALA A 419 3.06 -8.09 13.54
C ALA A 419 4.01 -6.97 13.99
N THR A 420 3.47 -5.82 14.39
CA THR A 420 4.24 -4.69 14.94
C THR A 420 4.91 -5.07 16.25
N GLN A 421 4.18 -5.73 17.16
CA GLN A 421 4.73 -6.17 18.44
C GLN A 421 5.85 -7.19 18.23
N ARG A 422 5.63 -8.21 17.40
CA ARG A 422 6.66 -9.18 17.02
C ARG A 422 7.87 -8.54 16.34
N THR A 423 7.65 -7.47 15.57
CA THR A 423 8.73 -6.67 14.97
C THR A 423 9.55 -5.96 16.04
N LEU A 424 8.90 -5.28 16.99
CA LEU A 424 9.55 -4.60 18.13
C LEU A 424 10.40 -5.56 18.95
N GLU A 425 9.86 -6.71 19.30
CA GLU A 425 10.59 -7.76 20.04
C GLU A 425 11.83 -8.25 19.27
N ALA A 426 11.68 -8.47 17.97
CA ALA A 426 12.79 -8.96 17.14
C ALA A 426 13.92 -7.94 16.97
N ILE A 427 13.61 -6.64 16.95
CA ILE A 427 14.62 -5.56 16.82
C ILE A 427 15.21 -5.11 18.16
N GLN A 428 14.62 -5.50 19.29
CA GLN A 428 15.04 -5.06 20.63
C GLN A 428 16.53 -5.25 20.89
N LYS A 429 17.12 -6.34 20.39
CA LYS A 429 18.55 -6.64 20.54
C LYS A 429 19.49 -5.61 19.86
N PHE A 430 18.98 -4.72 19.04
CA PHE A 430 19.73 -3.67 18.34
C PHE A 430 19.52 -2.27 18.94
N MET A 431 18.60 -2.15 19.88
CA MET A 431 18.31 -0.94 20.66
C MET A 431 19.04 -0.95 21.99
#